data_a1c6d0bdbde164a16cbc2b02f2c93f1c
#
_entry.id   a1c6d0bdbde164a16cbc2b02f2c93f1c
#
_cell.length_a   1.000
_cell.length_b   1.000
_cell.length_c   1.000
_cell.angle_alpha   90.00
_cell.angle_beta   90.00
_cell.angle_gamma   90.00
#
_symmetry.space_group_name_H-M   'P 1'
#
loop_
_entity.id
_entity.type
_entity.pdbx_description
1 polymer ?
#
loop_
_entity_poly.entity_id
_entity_poly.type
_entity_poly.pdbx_seq_one_letter_code
_entity_poly.pdbx_strand_id
1 'polypeptide(L)'
;MAKISALILAKNEERNIEDCIKTVLFCDEVLVIDDFSTDRTKEIAEGLGARVLQRGMNGDWGGQQTFAIQSATHEWVLFVDADERISEALAEEIKEAVARGEQKAYWIRRENRFHFNKATHGVLHPDYVNRLFPAKDSYVEGYVHPKIVAPYPDKKLKSPMYHYTYDNWEQYLGKLNNYTTLAAKKYKKENKRCNFFLDIVLRPLWAFIKAYVIELGFLDGKIGWILSVNHYFYTLNKYVKLYYLYKSDGKL
;
A
#
# COMPACT_ATOMS: atom_id res chain seq x y z
N MET A 1 16.38 -10.18 24.07
CA MET A 1 15.83 -10.40 22.72
C MET A 1 15.92 -9.08 21.98
N ALA A 2 16.15 -9.09 20.66
CA ALA A 2 16.08 -7.88 19.88
C ALA A 2 14.66 -7.32 19.87
N LYS A 3 14.54 -6.00 19.91
CA LYS A 3 13.27 -5.29 20.08
C LYS A 3 12.79 -4.71 18.77
N ILE A 4 11.47 -4.56 18.63
CA ILE A 4 10.79 -4.13 17.41
C ILE A 4 10.01 -2.84 17.65
N SER A 5 10.20 -1.82 16.79
CA SER A 5 9.33 -0.65 16.69
C SER A 5 8.40 -0.82 15.49
N ALA A 6 7.09 -0.88 15.73
CA ALA A 6 6.09 -0.77 14.67
C ALA A 6 5.94 0.69 14.25
N LEU A 7 6.06 0.98 12.95
CA LEU A 7 6.00 2.32 12.37
C LEU A 7 4.73 2.46 11.54
N ILE A 8 3.84 3.37 11.93
CA ILE A 8 2.57 3.60 11.25
C ILE A 8 2.53 5.06 10.77
N LEU A 9 2.28 5.26 9.47
CA LEU A 9 2.00 6.59 8.93
C LEU A 9 0.49 6.77 8.84
N ALA A 10 -0.01 7.89 9.35
CA ALA A 10 -1.45 8.13 9.40
C ALA A 10 -1.82 9.56 8.98
N LYS A 11 -2.94 9.69 8.29
CA LYS A 11 -3.63 10.95 8.01
C LYS A 11 -5.13 10.71 7.86
N ASN A 12 -5.91 11.15 8.84
CA ASN A 12 -7.37 10.98 8.88
C ASN A 12 -7.79 9.51 8.75
N GLU A 13 -7.23 8.67 9.64
CA GLU A 13 -7.42 7.21 9.68
C GLU A 13 -8.20 6.76 10.93
N GLU A 14 -9.08 7.60 11.50
CA GLU A 14 -9.84 7.29 12.72
C GLU A 14 -10.60 5.96 12.64
N ARG A 15 -10.98 5.52 11.43
CA ARG A 15 -11.69 4.25 11.20
C ARG A 15 -10.79 3.03 11.19
N ASN A 16 -9.50 3.23 10.92
CA ASN A 16 -8.55 2.15 10.68
C ASN A 16 -7.51 2.02 11.78
N ILE A 17 -7.10 3.16 12.39
CA ILE A 17 -5.93 3.21 13.26
C ILE A 17 -6.03 2.31 14.49
N GLU A 18 -7.22 2.19 15.09
CA GLU A 18 -7.44 1.34 16.25
C GLU A 18 -7.15 -0.13 15.95
N ASP A 19 -7.78 -0.65 14.91
CA ASP A 19 -7.58 -2.04 14.51
C ASP A 19 -6.15 -2.32 14.02
N CYS A 20 -5.51 -1.35 13.35
CA CYS A 20 -4.10 -1.45 12.96
C CYS A 20 -3.20 -1.62 14.19
N ILE A 21 -3.30 -0.69 15.14
CA ILE A 21 -2.48 -0.68 16.35
C ILE A 21 -2.67 -1.99 17.14
N LYS A 22 -3.91 -2.48 17.32
CA LYS A 22 -4.19 -3.74 18.01
C LYS A 22 -3.42 -4.93 17.44
N THR A 23 -3.18 -4.97 16.13
CA THR A 23 -2.45 -6.08 15.50
C THR A 23 -0.93 -6.01 15.67
N VAL A 24 -0.39 -4.89 16.13
CA VAL A 24 1.06 -4.67 16.33
C VAL A 24 1.45 -4.48 17.80
N LEU A 25 0.53 -4.68 18.76
CA LEU A 25 0.81 -4.60 20.20
C LEU A 25 1.82 -5.65 20.70
N PHE A 26 2.20 -6.62 19.88
CA PHE A 26 3.28 -7.54 20.18
C PHE A 26 4.67 -6.92 20.01
N CYS A 27 4.78 -5.75 19.36
CA CYS A 27 6.01 -4.98 19.25
C CYS A 27 6.31 -4.24 20.56
N ASP A 28 7.60 -3.93 20.79
CA ASP A 28 8.07 -3.23 22.00
C ASP A 28 7.74 -1.73 21.97
N GLU A 29 7.53 -1.19 20.77
CA GLU A 29 7.09 0.19 20.54
C GLU A 29 6.09 0.23 19.39
N VAL A 30 5.07 1.08 19.54
CA VAL A 30 4.21 1.52 18.42
C VAL A 30 4.43 3.02 18.23
N LEU A 31 5.00 3.40 17.09
CA LEU A 31 5.24 4.78 16.70
C LEU A 31 4.32 5.18 15.54
N VAL A 32 3.48 6.17 15.76
CA VAL A 32 2.61 6.75 14.73
C VAL A 32 3.17 8.09 14.28
N ILE A 33 3.39 8.27 12.98
CA ILE A 33 3.70 9.56 12.37
C ILE A 33 2.42 10.13 11.77
N ASP A 34 1.85 11.11 12.46
CA ASP A 34 0.59 11.74 12.08
C ASP A 34 0.84 12.97 11.18
N ASP A 35 0.30 12.94 9.95
CA ASP A 35 0.37 14.08 9.01
C ASP A 35 -0.73 15.12 9.33
N PHE A 36 -0.75 15.63 10.57
CA PHE A 36 -1.71 16.62 11.07
C PHE A 36 -3.17 16.22 10.77
N SER A 37 -3.58 15.03 11.24
CA SER A 37 -4.96 14.58 11.15
C SER A 37 -5.92 15.56 11.82
N THR A 38 -7.08 15.73 11.20
CA THR A 38 -8.17 16.62 11.68
C THR A 38 -9.32 15.85 12.30
N ASP A 39 -9.27 14.52 12.26
CA ASP A 39 -10.19 13.59 12.91
C ASP A 39 -9.60 13.06 14.22
N ARG A 40 -10.17 12.00 14.78
CA ARG A 40 -9.75 11.41 16.05
C ARG A 40 -8.54 10.46 15.94
N THR A 41 -7.85 10.40 14.79
CA THR A 41 -6.72 9.48 14.57
C THR A 41 -5.68 9.54 15.69
N LYS A 42 -5.21 10.76 16.01
CA LYS A 42 -4.20 10.98 17.05
C LYS A 42 -4.69 10.56 18.43
N GLU A 43 -5.90 11.02 18.82
CA GLU A 43 -6.52 10.69 20.11
C GLU A 43 -6.61 9.17 20.32
N ILE A 44 -7.09 8.45 19.30
CA ILE A 44 -7.23 6.99 19.36
C ILE A 44 -5.86 6.32 19.50
N ALA A 45 -4.86 6.76 18.71
CA ALA A 45 -3.52 6.18 18.76
C ALA A 45 -2.85 6.37 20.14
N GLU A 46 -2.91 7.58 20.70
CA GLU A 46 -2.39 7.87 22.04
C GLU A 46 -3.14 7.08 23.13
N GLY A 47 -4.47 6.94 23.01
CA GLY A 47 -5.30 6.16 23.93
C GLY A 47 -4.95 4.66 23.95
N LEU A 48 -4.35 4.13 22.88
CA LEU A 48 -3.86 2.76 22.79
C LEU A 48 -2.38 2.61 23.20
N GLY A 49 -1.75 3.69 23.70
CA GLY A 49 -0.37 3.68 24.17
C GLY A 49 0.67 3.87 23.06
N ALA A 50 0.28 4.24 21.86
CA ALA A 50 1.22 4.57 20.81
C ALA A 50 1.91 5.90 21.08
N ARG A 51 3.20 5.99 20.76
CA ARG A 51 3.93 7.26 20.70
C ARG A 51 3.60 7.96 19.39
N VAL A 52 2.97 9.13 19.46
CA VAL A 52 2.56 9.89 18.28
C VAL A 52 3.48 11.08 18.06
N LEU A 53 4.04 11.20 16.86
CA LEU A 53 4.80 12.36 16.40
C LEU A 53 4.06 13.01 15.23
N GLN A 54 3.85 14.33 15.30
CA GLN A 54 3.22 15.07 14.20
C GLN A 54 4.27 15.65 13.25
N ARG A 55 4.16 15.31 11.96
CA ARG A 55 5.02 15.84 10.91
C ARG A 55 4.28 15.92 9.59
N GLY A 56 4.26 17.10 8.98
CA GLY A 56 3.68 17.30 7.65
C GLY A 56 4.45 16.55 6.57
N MET A 57 3.77 15.69 5.84
CA MET A 57 4.36 14.90 4.74
C MET A 57 4.68 15.80 3.53
N ASN A 58 3.85 16.78 3.22
CA ASN A 58 4.00 17.73 2.10
C ASN A 58 4.26 17.03 0.73
N GLY A 59 3.70 15.83 0.55
CA GLY A 59 3.88 15.00 -0.64
C GLY A 59 5.17 14.19 -0.69
N ASP A 60 6.06 14.33 0.31
CA ASP A 60 7.31 13.58 0.42
C ASP A 60 7.12 12.29 1.24
N TRP A 61 6.64 11.24 0.60
CA TRP A 61 6.44 9.93 1.21
C TRP A 61 7.73 9.30 1.71
N GLY A 62 8.81 9.40 0.91
CA GLY A 62 10.11 8.85 1.29
C GLY A 62 10.72 9.53 2.51
N GLY A 63 10.65 10.86 2.56
CA GLY A 63 11.10 11.62 3.72
C GLY A 63 10.27 11.37 4.98
N GLN A 64 8.95 11.12 4.84
CA GLN A 64 8.10 10.77 5.97
C GLN A 64 8.46 9.40 6.55
N GLN A 65 8.67 8.40 5.68
CA GLN A 65 9.06 7.06 6.10
C GLN A 65 10.49 7.03 6.68
N THR A 66 11.44 7.76 6.09
CA THR A 66 12.81 7.88 6.63
C THR A 66 12.79 8.51 8.02
N PHE A 67 11.98 9.55 8.22
CA PHE A 67 11.79 10.15 9.54
C PHE A 67 11.24 9.16 10.56
N ALA A 68 10.28 8.30 10.17
CA ALA A 68 9.76 7.26 11.04
C ALA A 68 10.86 6.27 11.47
N ILE A 69 11.72 5.81 10.53
CA ILE A 69 12.87 4.94 10.82
C ILE A 69 13.80 5.62 11.83
N GLN A 70 14.18 6.87 11.59
CA GLN A 70 15.11 7.63 12.46
C GLN A 70 14.53 7.93 13.85
N SER A 71 13.20 7.96 13.96
CA SER A 71 12.50 8.21 15.23
C SER A 71 12.23 6.94 16.03
N ALA A 72 12.44 5.74 15.45
CA ALA A 72 12.27 4.46 16.12
C ALA A 72 13.30 4.30 17.25
N THR A 73 12.88 3.69 18.37
CA THR A 73 13.77 3.49 19.54
C THR A 73 14.48 2.14 19.52
N HIS A 74 14.03 1.21 18.68
CA HIS A 74 14.53 -0.16 18.68
C HIS A 74 15.27 -0.55 17.40
N GLU A 75 16.03 -1.65 17.49
CA GLU A 75 16.92 -2.11 16.41
C GLU A 75 16.17 -2.56 15.16
N TRP A 76 14.97 -3.12 15.32
CA TRP A 76 14.13 -3.57 14.23
C TRP A 76 12.97 -2.64 14.02
N VAL A 77 12.63 -2.40 12.77
CA VAL A 77 11.46 -1.64 12.38
C VAL A 77 10.51 -2.50 11.56
N LEU A 78 9.23 -2.39 11.85
CA LEU A 78 8.12 -3.01 11.13
C LEU A 78 7.20 -1.90 10.59
N PHE A 79 7.22 -1.64 9.29
CA PHE A 79 6.24 -0.75 8.68
C PHE A 79 4.89 -1.42 8.53
N VAL A 80 3.83 -0.70 8.93
CA VAL A 80 2.43 -1.11 8.75
C VAL A 80 1.62 0.12 8.36
N ASP A 81 0.94 0.09 7.24
CA ASP A 81 0.04 1.19 6.85
C ASP A 81 -1.24 1.13 7.71
N ALA A 82 -1.89 2.26 7.97
CA ALA A 82 -3.04 2.31 8.88
C ALA A 82 -4.21 1.41 8.43
N ASP A 83 -4.31 1.11 7.14
CA ASP A 83 -5.28 0.19 6.55
C ASP A 83 -4.77 -1.26 6.42
N GLU A 84 -3.61 -1.59 7.03
CA GLU A 84 -3.05 -2.93 7.08
C GLU A 84 -3.27 -3.58 8.47
N ARG A 85 -3.30 -4.92 8.50
CA ARG A 85 -3.44 -5.73 9.72
C ARG A 85 -2.45 -6.89 9.67
N ILE A 86 -1.65 -7.04 10.72
CA ILE A 86 -0.77 -8.19 10.90
C ILE A 86 -1.62 -9.38 11.36
N SER A 87 -1.56 -10.51 10.64
CA SER A 87 -2.22 -11.74 11.11
C SER A 87 -1.49 -12.33 12.32
N GLU A 88 -2.20 -13.07 13.16
CA GLU A 88 -1.58 -13.74 14.34
C GLU A 88 -0.41 -14.63 13.92
N ALA A 89 -0.58 -15.40 12.84
CA ALA A 89 0.49 -16.25 12.31
C ALA A 89 1.70 -15.44 11.82
N LEU A 90 1.48 -14.24 11.25
CA LEU A 90 2.56 -13.35 10.84
C LEU A 90 3.26 -12.72 12.05
N ALA A 91 2.52 -12.36 13.09
CA ALA A 91 3.10 -11.82 14.32
C ALA A 91 4.09 -12.82 14.96
N GLU A 92 3.71 -14.11 15.05
CA GLU A 92 4.60 -15.15 15.57
C GLU A 92 5.82 -15.36 14.63
N GLU A 93 5.61 -15.39 13.32
CA GLU A 93 6.71 -15.54 12.37
C GLU A 93 7.71 -14.37 12.43
N ILE A 94 7.22 -13.12 12.65
CA ILE A 94 8.05 -11.93 12.87
C ILE A 94 8.89 -12.07 14.15
N LYS A 95 8.27 -12.44 15.26
CA LYS A 95 8.98 -12.65 16.54
C LYS A 95 10.10 -13.70 16.39
N GLU A 96 9.79 -14.83 15.74
CA GLU A 96 10.78 -15.86 15.47
C GLU A 96 11.92 -15.36 14.55
N ALA A 97 11.58 -14.60 13.50
CA ALA A 97 12.56 -14.08 12.56
C ALA A 97 13.56 -13.14 13.25
N VAL A 98 13.06 -12.25 14.12
CA VAL A 98 13.88 -11.31 14.89
C VAL A 98 14.69 -12.05 15.98
N ALA A 99 14.09 -13.05 16.66
CA ALA A 99 14.78 -13.83 17.70
C ALA A 99 15.98 -14.64 17.16
N ARG A 100 15.98 -15.03 15.87
CA ARG A 100 17.11 -15.70 15.23
C ARG A 100 18.35 -14.81 15.11
N GLY A 101 18.22 -13.50 15.26
CA GLY A 101 19.34 -12.55 15.18
C GLY A 101 19.95 -12.37 13.78
N GLU A 102 19.36 -12.96 12.74
CA GLU A 102 19.83 -12.81 11.36
C GLU A 102 19.45 -11.43 10.82
N GLN A 103 20.41 -10.60 10.51
CA GLN A 103 20.19 -9.27 9.92
C GLN A 103 19.71 -9.41 8.47
N LYS A 104 18.41 -9.35 8.25
CA LYS A 104 17.75 -9.51 6.93
C LYS A 104 16.64 -8.47 6.73
N ALA A 105 16.37 -8.17 5.47
CA ALA A 105 15.18 -7.41 5.05
C ALA A 105 14.07 -8.40 4.66
N TYR A 106 12.98 -8.39 5.43
CA TYR A 106 11.90 -9.35 5.24
C TYR A 106 10.77 -8.75 4.42
N TRP A 107 10.41 -9.47 3.35
CA TRP A 107 9.28 -9.18 2.50
C TRP A 107 8.07 -9.96 2.97
N ILE A 108 6.97 -9.23 3.19
CA ILE A 108 5.71 -9.78 3.69
C ILE A 108 4.72 -9.87 2.54
N ARG A 109 4.01 -11.00 2.44
CA ARG A 109 2.92 -11.17 1.49
C ARG A 109 1.72 -10.34 1.92
N ARG A 110 1.33 -9.36 1.11
CA ARG A 110 0.18 -8.50 1.34
C ARG A 110 -1.02 -9.03 0.55
N GLU A 111 -2.09 -9.38 1.28
CA GLU A 111 -3.36 -9.78 0.71
C GLU A 111 -4.31 -8.58 0.71
N ASN A 112 -4.63 -8.09 -0.48
CA ASN A 112 -5.55 -6.97 -0.64
C ASN A 112 -6.99 -7.44 -0.41
N ARG A 113 -7.75 -6.72 0.41
CA ARG A 113 -9.12 -7.08 0.78
C ARG A 113 -10.05 -5.87 0.71
N PHE A 114 -11.31 -6.11 0.40
CA PHE A 114 -12.36 -5.16 0.72
C PHE A 114 -12.91 -5.48 2.12
N HIS A 115 -13.42 -4.50 2.85
CA HIS A 115 -14.08 -4.75 4.14
C HIS A 115 -15.28 -5.69 4.00
N PHE A 116 -15.93 -5.70 2.85
CA PHE A 116 -17.15 -6.48 2.59
C PHE A 116 -16.92 -7.76 1.77
N ASN A 117 -15.71 -8.07 1.32
CA ASN A 117 -15.42 -9.24 0.51
C ASN A 117 -13.95 -9.70 0.62
N LYS A 118 -13.73 -11.01 0.48
CA LYS A 118 -12.40 -11.65 0.51
C LYS A 118 -11.89 -11.97 -0.89
N ALA A 119 -11.96 -11.02 -1.83
CA ALA A 119 -11.35 -11.21 -3.13
C ALA A 119 -9.82 -11.20 -3.00
N THR A 120 -9.14 -12.20 -3.59
CA THR A 120 -7.69 -12.38 -3.47
C THR A 120 -7.00 -12.65 -4.80
N HIS A 121 -7.75 -12.70 -5.90
CA HIS A 121 -7.25 -12.99 -7.24
C HIS A 121 -7.45 -11.79 -8.18
N GLY A 122 -7.06 -11.95 -9.43
CA GLY A 122 -7.20 -10.91 -10.43
C GLY A 122 -6.42 -9.65 -10.06
N VAL A 123 -7.09 -8.51 -10.10
CA VAL A 123 -6.47 -7.21 -9.77
C VAL A 123 -6.07 -7.06 -8.31
N LEU A 124 -6.57 -7.90 -7.43
CA LEU A 124 -6.24 -7.94 -6.00
C LEU A 124 -5.24 -9.04 -5.65
N HIS A 125 -4.69 -9.68 -6.66
CA HIS A 125 -3.69 -10.73 -6.46
C HIS A 125 -2.61 -10.26 -5.45
N PRO A 126 -2.15 -11.15 -4.55
CA PRO A 126 -1.19 -10.81 -3.51
C PRO A 126 0.11 -10.27 -4.07
N ASP A 127 0.66 -9.24 -3.43
CA ASP A 127 1.98 -8.71 -3.70
C ASP A 127 2.91 -8.89 -2.48
N TYR A 128 4.22 -8.68 -2.69
CA TYR A 128 5.20 -8.69 -1.62
C TYR A 128 5.74 -7.29 -1.40
N VAL A 129 5.76 -6.86 -0.14
CA VAL A 129 6.28 -5.57 0.28
C VAL A 129 7.37 -5.75 1.35
N ASN A 130 8.46 -4.97 1.25
CA ASN A 130 9.50 -4.97 2.28
C ASN A 130 8.97 -4.20 3.48
N ARG A 131 8.82 -4.85 4.64
CA ARG A 131 8.18 -4.24 5.81
C ARG A 131 8.96 -4.42 7.11
N LEU A 132 9.77 -5.49 7.27
CA LEU A 132 10.51 -5.77 8.49
C LEU A 132 12.01 -5.80 8.19
N PHE A 133 12.78 -4.93 8.84
CA PHE A 133 14.24 -4.85 8.62
C PHE A 133 14.93 -4.14 9.80
N PRO A 134 16.27 -4.31 9.95
CA PRO A 134 17.03 -3.51 10.92
C PRO A 134 16.99 -2.02 10.57
N ALA A 135 16.79 -1.16 11.56
CA ALA A 135 16.74 0.29 11.37
C ALA A 135 18.08 0.89 10.91
N LYS A 136 19.18 0.28 11.35
CA LYS A 136 20.54 0.77 11.07
C LYS A 136 20.80 0.79 9.57
N ASP A 137 21.32 1.92 9.07
CA ASP A 137 21.66 2.16 7.66
C ASP A 137 20.50 1.97 6.68
N SER A 138 19.24 1.91 7.19
CA SER A 138 18.03 1.81 6.40
C SER A 138 17.38 3.18 6.23
N TYR A 139 16.87 3.44 5.02
CA TYR A 139 16.18 4.69 4.68
C TYR A 139 15.22 4.43 3.52
N VAL A 140 14.49 5.46 3.11
CA VAL A 140 13.53 5.36 2.01
C VAL A 140 13.87 6.37 0.93
N GLU A 141 14.02 5.90 -0.30
CA GLU A 141 14.23 6.72 -1.48
C GLU A 141 12.92 6.95 -2.25
N GLY A 142 12.82 8.10 -2.90
CA GLY A 142 11.74 8.44 -3.80
C GLY A 142 10.64 9.27 -3.16
N TYR A 143 10.29 10.35 -3.84
CA TYR A 143 9.33 11.36 -3.36
C TYR A 143 7.88 10.85 -3.42
N VAL A 144 7.47 10.25 -4.56
CA VAL A 144 6.08 9.81 -4.82
C VAL A 144 5.94 8.28 -4.79
N HIS A 145 6.99 7.56 -5.16
CA HIS A 145 7.03 6.10 -5.15
C HIS A 145 8.17 5.65 -4.22
N PRO A 146 7.91 5.66 -2.91
CA PRO A 146 8.94 5.35 -1.92
C PRO A 146 9.42 3.90 -2.08
N LYS A 147 10.73 3.72 -2.03
CA LYS A 147 11.38 2.41 -2.02
C LYS A 147 12.27 2.31 -0.79
N ILE A 148 12.02 1.32 0.03
CA ILE A 148 12.86 1.02 1.19
C ILE A 148 14.23 0.55 0.68
N VAL A 149 15.28 1.19 1.16
CA VAL A 149 16.68 0.81 0.98
C VAL A 149 17.19 0.30 2.34
N ALA A 150 17.30 -1.02 2.45
CA ALA A 150 17.82 -1.70 3.61
C ALA A 150 19.02 -2.54 3.13
N PRO A 151 20.28 -2.30 3.61
CA PRO A 151 21.47 -2.95 3.09
C PRO A 151 21.62 -4.38 3.65
N TYR A 152 20.55 -5.14 3.67
CA TYR A 152 20.48 -6.49 4.23
C TYR A 152 19.95 -7.47 3.20
N PRO A 153 20.37 -8.76 3.26
CA PRO A 153 19.84 -9.78 2.34
C PRO A 153 18.33 -9.95 2.46
N ASP A 154 17.64 -10.00 1.32
CA ASP A 154 16.19 -10.20 1.24
C ASP A 154 15.78 -11.61 1.66
N LYS A 155 14.67 -11.70 2.41
CA LYS A 155 14.00 -12.96 2.74
C LYS A 155 12.47 -12.75 2.72
N LYS A 156 11.71 -13.74 2.28
CA LYS A 156 10.25 -13.70 2.31
C LYS A 156 9.71 -14.41 3.55
N LEU A 157 8.73 -13.80 4.21
CA LEU A 157 7.90 -14.46 5.19
C LEU A 157 6.73 -15.18 4.49
N LYS A 158 6.18 -16.20 5.13
CA LYS A 158 5.14 -17.08 4.56
C LYS A 158 3.74 -16.58 4.89
N SER A 159 3.57 -16.08 6.09
CA SER A 159 2.28 -15.63 6.62
C SER A 159 1.87 -14.29 6.02
N PRO A 160 0.57 -14.06 5.78
CA PRO A 160 0.10 -12.85 5.14
C PRO A 160 -0.13 -11.70 6.12
N MET A 161 -0.01 -10.50 5.59
CA MET A 161 -0.58 -9.26 6.09
C MET A 161 -1.85 -8.93 5.31
N TYR A 162 -2.89 -8.43 5.96
CA TYR A 162 -4.14 -8.05 5.31
C TYR A 162 -4.18 -6.55 5.07
N HIS A 163 -4.56 -6.15 3.86
CA HIS A 163 -4.64 -4.75 3.45
C HIS A 163 -6.07 -4.40 3.02
N TYR A 164 -6.74 -3.59 3.81
CA TYR A 164 -8.11 -3.16 3.59
C TYR A 164 -8.16 -1.89 2.74
N THR A 165 -7.93 -2.06 1.45
CA THR A 165 -7.71 -0.96 0.49
C THR A 165 -8.91 -0.05 0.32
N TYR A 166 -10.13 -0.55 0.55
CA TYR A 166 -11.37 0.18 0.27
C TYR A 166 -12.46 -0.11 1.29
N ASP A 167 -13.01 0.95 1.88
CA ASP A 167 -14.13 0.86 2.82
C ASP A 167 -15.46 0.62 2.11
N ASN A 168 -15.62 1.19 0.92
CA ASN A 168 -16.83 1.11 0.14
C ASN A 168 -16.56 1.24 -1.37
N TRP A 169 -17.60 1.01 -2.16
CA TRP A 169 -17.52 1.01 -3.61
C TRP A 169 -17.27 2.41 -4.21
N GLU A 170 -17.82 3.46 -3.62
CA GLU A 170 -17.62 4.83 -4.07
C GLU A 170 -16.14 5.25 -3.91
N GLN A 171 -15.54 4.90 -2.77
CA GLN A 171 -14.11 5.13 -2.54
C GLN A 171 -13.24 4.39 -3.57
N TYR A 172 -13.58 3.14 -3.90
CA TYR A 172 -12.92 2.38 -4.96
C TYR A 172 -12.99 3.10 -6.31
N LEU A 173 -14.19 3.53 -6.74
CA LEU A 173 -14.38 4.23 -8.01
C LEU A 173 -13.70 5.60 -8.01
N GLY A 174 -13.74 6.33 -6.90
CA GLY A 174 -13.05 7.61 -6.73
C GLY A 174 -11.53 7.48 -6.89
N LYS A 175 -10.92 6.50 -6.20
CA LYS A 175 -9.49 6.19 -6.34
C LYS A 175 -9.16 5.78 -7.79
N LEU A 176 -9.98 4.93 -8.43
CA LEU A 176 -9.81 4.53 -9.83
C LEU A 176 -9.80 5.74 -10.77
N ASN A 177 -10.75 6.67 -10.60
CA ASN A 177 -10.81 7.88 -11.40
C ASN A 177 -9.56 8.75 -11.22
N ASN A 178 -9.11 8.95 -9.98
CA ASN A 178 -7.90 9.72 -9.66
C ASN A 178 -6.63 9.08 -10.25
N TYR A 179 -6.44 7.78 -10.05
CA TYR A 179 -5.27 7.07 -10.58
C TYR A 179 -5.22 7.06 -12.10
N THR A 180 -6.36 6.94 -12.80
CA THR A 180 -6.38 7.04 -14.27
C THR A 180 -5.98 8.43 -14.74
N THR A 181 -6.36 9.49 -14.01
CA THR A 181 -5.97 10.88 -14.29
C THR A 181 -4.47 11.10 -14.09
N LEU A 182 -3.93 10.63 -12.96
CA LEU A 182 -2.49 10.73 -12.65
C LEU A 182 -1.65 9.96 -13.68
N ALA A 183 -2.08 8.74 -14.03
CA ALA A 183 -1.39 7.92 -15.03
C ALA A 183 -1.40 8.57 -16.43
N ALA A 184 -2.52 9.17 -16.84
CA ALA A 184 -2.60 9.89 -18.11
C ALA A 184 -1.68 11.12 -18.15
N LYS A 185 -1.66 11.90 -17.06
CA LYS A 185 -0.75 13.05 -16.91
C LYS A 185 0.73 12.62 -16.95
N LYS A 186 1.07 11.54 -16.24
CA LYS A 186 2.42 10.96 -16.26
C LYS A 186 2.82 10.55 -17.69
N TYR A 187 1.96 9.81 -18.38
CA TYR A 187 2.21 9.35 -19.74
C TYR A 187 2.38 10.54 -20.73
N LYS A 188 1.59 11.60 -20.55
CA LYS A 188 1.78 12.82 -21.34
C LYS A 188 3.14 13.48 -21.08
N LYS A 189 3.57 13.58 -19.81
CA LYS A 189 4.90 14.10 -19.43
C LYS A 189 6.04 13.27 -20.02
N GLU A 190 5.84 11.96 -20.14
CA GLU A 190 6.78 11.02 -20.76
C GLU A 190 6.69 11.00 -22.30
N ASN A 191 5.90 11.88 -22.92
CA ASN A 191 5.64 11.94 -24.35
C ASN A 191 5.14 10.61 -24.96
N LYS A 192 4.43 9.80 -24.18
CA LYS A 192 3.89 8.53 -24.64
C LYS A 192 2.74 8.76 -25.62
N ARG A 193 2.93 8.36 -26.87
CA ARG A 193 1.88 8.43 -27.89
C ARG A 193 0.73 7.48 -27.54
N CYS A 194 -0.50 7.89 -27.91
CA CYS A 194 -1.70 7.08 -27.75
C CYS A 194 -2.21 6.66 -29.14
N ASN A 195 -2.18 5.38 -29.43
CA ASN A 195 -2.81 4.81 -30.61
C ASN A 195 -4.25 4.42 -30.28
N PHE A 196 -5.22 4.94 -31.06
CA PHE A 196 -6.64 4.71 -30.77
C PHE A 196 -6.98 3.22 -30.72
N PHE A 197 -6.62 2.44 -31.72
CA PHE A 197 -7.00 1.04 -31.81
C PHE A 197 -6.24 0.17 -30.79
N LEU A 198 -4.93 0.34 -30.70
CA LEU A 198 -4.12 -0.46 -29.79
C LEU A 198 -4.39 -0.11 -28.32
N ASP A 199 -4.43 1.17 -27.98
CA ASP A 199 -4.43 1.60 -26.58
C ASP A 199 -5.85 1.78 -26.00
N ILE A 200 -6.82 2.17 -26.85
CA ILE A 200 -8.22 2.42 -26.39
C ILE A 200 -9.11 1.20 -26.62
N VAL A 201 -8.81 0.36 -27.62
CA VAL A 201 -9.63 -0.83 -27.89
C VAL A 201 -8.98 -2.11 -27.37
N LEU A 202 -7.77 -2.44 -27.82
CA LEU A 202 -7.18 -3.75 -27.52
C LEU A 202 -6.60 -3.86 -26.10
N ARG A 203 -5.94 -2.81 -25.59
CA ARG A 203 -5.36 -2.87 -24.22
C ARG A 203 -6.39 -3.06 -23.12
N PRO A 204 -7.56 -2.41 -23.12
CA PRO A 204 -8.58 -2.68 -22.10
C PRO A 204 -9.11 -4.11 -22.17
N LEU A 205 -9.32 -4.66 -23.37
CA LEU A 205 -9.72 -6.06 -23.56
C LEU A 205 -8.68 -7.01 -22.99
N TRP A 206 -7.41 -6.76 -23.29
CA TRP A 206 -6.31 -7.54 -22.73
C TRP A 206 -6.22 -7.41 -21.21
N ALA A 207 -6.44 -6.22 -20.64
CA ALA A 207 -6.44 -6.01 -19.20
C ALA A 207 -7.54 -6.83 -18.51
N PHE A 208 -8.74 -6.91 -19.11
CA PHE A 208 -9.81 -7.79 -18.62
C PHE A 208 -9.40 -9.26 -18.68
N ILE A 209 -8.94 -9.76 -19.84
CA ILE A 209 -8.54 -11.16 -20.01
C ILE A 209 -7.43 -11.52 -19.02
N LYS A 210 -6.43 -10.65 -18.86
CA LYS A 210 -5.34 -10.85 -17.93
C LYS A 210 -5.86 -10.99 -16.51
N ALA A 211 -6.65 -10.03 -16.02
CA ALA A 211 -7.18 -10.04 -14.66
C ALA A 211 -8.12 -11.20 -14.39
N TYR A 212 -9.06 -11.47 -15.31
CA TYR A 212 -10.09 -12.48 -15.08
C TYR A 212 -9.59 -13.91 -15.30
N VAL A 213 -8.82 -14.15 -16.38
CA VAL A 213 -8.38 -15.50 -16.77
C VAL A 213 -6.98 -15.81 -16.25
N ILE A 214 -5.97 -14.97 -16.58
CA ILE A 214 -4.56 -15.29 -16.29
C ILE A 214 -4.26 -15.15 -14.80
N GLU A 215 -4.77 -14.11 -14.15
CA GLU A 215 -4.62 -13.84 -12.71
C GLU A 215 -5.73 -14.49 -11.88
N LEU A 216 -6.48 -15.43 -12.49
CA LEU A 216 -7.48 -16.28 -11.84
C LEU A 216 -8.63 -15.52 -11.16
N GLY A 217 -8.96 -14.30 -11.61
CA GLY A 217 -10.06 -13.52 -11.05
C GLY A 217 -11.40 -14.24 -11.04
N PHE A 218 -11.62 -15.22 -11.94
CA PHE A 218 -12.84 -16.04 -11.95
C PHE A 218 -13.02 -16.89 -10.68
N LEU A 219 -11.94 -17.19 -9.95
CA LEU A 219 -12.02 -17.93 -8.67
C LEU A 219 -12.69 -17.12 -7.57
N ASP A 220 -12.69 -15.78 -7.66
CA ASP A 220 -13.40 -14.89 -6.73
C ASP A 220 -14.90 -14.75 -7.09
N GLY A 221 -15.42 -15.52 -8.04
CA GLY A 221 -16.83 -15.52 -8.42
C GLY A 221 -17.32 -14.17 -8.96
N LYS A 222 -18.49 -13.71 -8.49
CA LYS A 222 -19.11 -12.47 -8.98
C LYS A 222 -18.24 -11.23 -8.77
N ILE A 223 -17.56 -11.15 -7.64
CA ILE A 223 -16.69 -9.98 -7.34
C ILE A 223 -15.46 -9.97 -8.26
N GLY A 224 -14.87 -11.13 -8.55
CA GLY A 224 -13.76 -11.23 -9.49
C GLY A 224 -14.14 -10.77 -10.91
N TRP A 225 -15.37 -11.09 -11.36
CA TRP A 225 -15.90 -10.56 -12.61
C TRP A 225 -16.02 -9.02 -12.55
N ILE A 226 -16.69 -8.50 -11.51
CA ILE A 226 -16.90 -7.05 -11.34
C ILE A 226 -15.57 -6.29 -11.32
N LEU A 227 -14.57 -6.78 -10.56
CA LEU A 227 -13.25 -6.15 -10.49
C LEU A 227 -12.51 -6.20 -11.82
N SER A 228 -12.62 -7.31 -12.56
CA SER A 228 -11.98 -7.44 -13.88
C SER A 228 -12.62 -6.50 -14.92
N VAL A 229 -13.95 -6.32 -14.88
CA VAL A 229 -14.66 -5.31 -15.69
C VAL A 229 -14.20 -3.89 -15.31
N ASN A 230 -14.07 -3.60 -14.02
CA ASN A 230 -13.56 -2.28 -13.59
C ASN A 230 -12.09 -2.07 -14.00
N HIS A 231 -11.29 -3.13 -14.05
CA HIS A 231 -9.92 -3.03 -14.57
C HIS A 231 -9.87 -2.77 -16.08
N TYR A 232 -10.82 -3.31 -16.83
CA TYR A 232 -11.05 -2.89 -18.22
C TYR A 232 -11.31 -1.38 -18.28
N PHE A 233 -12.28 -0.86 -17.51
CA PHE A 233 -12.61 0.56 -17.50
C PHE A 233 -11.45 1.43 -16.98
N TYR A 234 -10.69 0.96 -16.00
CA TYR A 234 -9.47 1.64 -15.57
C TYR A 234 -8.49 1.84 -16.73
N THR A 235 -8.23 0.77 -17.48
CA THR A 235 -7.30 0.82 -18.61
C THR A 235 -7.84 1.69 -19.75
N LEU A 236 -9.13 1.57 -20.07
CA LEU A 236 -9.81 2.41 -21.04
C LEU A 236 -9.70 3.89 -20.67
N ASN A 237 -10.16 4.27 -19.48
CA ASN A 237 -10.20 5.67 -19.03
C ASN A 237 -8.81 6.30 -18.98
N LYS A 238 -7.78 5.56 -18.57
CA LYS A 238 -6.39 6.03 -18.58
C LYS A 238 -5.95 6.47 -19.98
N TYR A 239 -6.22 5.69 -21.01
CA TYR A 239 -5.83 6.02 -22.37
C TYR A 239 -6.77 7.00 -23.06
N VAL A 240 -8.07 6.98 -22.75
CA VAL A 240 -9.02 8.01 -23.19
C VAL A 240 -8.61 9.37 -22.64
N LYS A 241 -8.29 9.47 -21.36
CA LYS A 241 -7.77 10.71 -20.75
C LYS A 241 -6.46 11.16 -21.40
N LEU A 242 -5.53 10.22 -21.67
CA LEU A 242 -4.30 10.55 -22.38
C LEU A 242 -4.58 11.10 -23.78
N TYR A 243 -5.49 10.47 -24.52
CA TYR A 243 -5.91 10.93 -25.85
C TYR A 243 -6.47 12.36 -25.80
N TYR A 244 -7.37 12.64 -24.85
CA TYR A 244 -7.93 13.98 -24.68
C TYR A 244 -6.90 15.02 -24.24
N LEU A 245 -5.95 14.66 -23.37
CA LEU A 245 -4.86 15.56 -22.98
C LEU A 245 -4.03 16.05 -24.19
N TYR A 246 -3.88 15.22 -25.22
CA TYR A 246 -3.21 15.64 -26.48
C TYR A 246 -4.12 16.47 -27.39
N LYS A 247 -5.44 16.30 -27.32
CA LYS A 247 -6.41 17.02 -28.16
C LYS A 247 -6.84 18.36 -27.59
N SER A 248 -6.79 18.53 -26.26
CA SER A 248 -7.31 19.68 -25.52
C SER A 248 -6.22 20.57 -24.91
N ASP A 249 -5.00 20.54 -25.44
CA ASP A 249 -3.84 21.28 -24.91
C ASP A 249 -3.62 21.13 -23.39
N GLY A 250 -3.93 19.93 -22.88
CA GLY A 250 -3.67 19.57 -21.49
C GLY A 250 -4.84 19.74 -20.52
N LYS A 251 -6.02 20.04 -21.02
CA LYS A 251 -7.26 20.07 -20.21
C LYS A 251 -7.96 18.70 -20.25
N LEU A 252 -8.43 18.25 -19.07
CA LEU A 252 -9.29 17.07 -18.92
C LEU A 252 -10.65 17.49 -18.45
#